data_305617ae8a4e2693845af3245ec81bf3
#
_entry.id   305617ae8a4e2693845af3245ec81bf3
#
_cell.length_a   1.000
_cell.length_b   1.000
_cell.length_c   1.000
_cell.angle_alpha   90.00
_cell.angle_beta   90.00
_cell.angle_gamma   90.00
#
_symmetry.space_group_name_H-M   'P 1'
#
loop_
_entity.id
_entity.type
_entity.pdbx_description
1 polymer ?
#
loop_
_entity_poly.entity_id
_entity_poly.type
_entity_poly.pdbx_seq_one_letter_code
_entity_poly.pdbx_strand_id
1 'polypeptide(L)'
;MKQKKKSDVAVLLDYAGSHKGLTFLGLALSAVSMLLSMAPYICIWLAARDLIAVAPDWTKAQSVAQYGWLAFAFAVAGIILYFAGLMCTHLAAFRTASNIRKQGVAHVMKAPLGFFDSNASGLIRGRLDAAAADTETLLAHNLADIVGTITLFIAMLVMMLVFDWRMGAACLLAAVISIVAMFSMMGGKNAKILAEYQAALDRITKAGTEYVRGIPVVKIFQQTVYSFKAFQEAIEDYSTKAEHYQADICRTPQSINLTFTEGAFVFLVPAALFLAPGALAAGDFTGFVTNFAFYAVFSAIISTALA
;
A
#
# COMPACT_ATOMS: atom_id res chain seq x y z
N MET A 1 -24.49 -30.90 10.64
CA MET A 1 -23.08 -30.49 10.34
C MET A 1 -23.09 -29.04 9.93
N LYS A 2 -22.52 -28.12 10.73
CA LYS A 2 -22.36 -26.71 10.34
C LYS A 2 -21.34 -26.65 9.19
N GLN A 3 -21.78 -26.34 7.97
CA GLN A 3 -20.87 -26.04 6.87
C GLN A 3 -19.96 -24.88 7.32
N LYS A 4 -18.66 -25.13 7.39
CA LYS A 4 -17.65 -24.11 7.69
C LYS A 4 -17.73 -23.06 6.59
N LYS A 5 -18.17 -21.85 6.90
CA LYS A 5 -18.31 -20.75 5.95
C LYS A 5 -16.93 -20.55 5.29
N LYS A 6 -16.83 -20.78 3.98
CA LYS A 6 -15.59 -20.52 3.23
C LYS A 6 -15.24 -19.03 3.40
N SER A 7 -13.96 -18.69 3.43
CA SER A 7 -13.54 -17.27 3.40
C SER A 7 -13.93 -16.66 2.04
N ASP A 8 -14.18 -15.35 2.02
CA ASP A 8 -14.61 -14.66 0.79
C ASP A 8 -13.58 -14.82 -0.34
N VAL A 9 -12.29 -14.78 0.00
CA VAL A 9 -11.19 -15.04 -0.96
C VAL A 9 -11.26 -16.47 -1.52
N ALA A 10 -11.60 -17.47 -0.69
CA ALA A 10 -11.73 -18.84 -1.16
C ALA A 10 -12.91 -19.00 -2.13
N VAL A 11 -14.01 -18.28 -1.88
CA VAL A 11 -15.18 -18.25 -2.79
C VAL A 11 -14.77 -17.60 -4.13
N LEU A 12 -14.06 -16.48 -4.11
CA LEU A 12 -13.56 -15.82 -5.32
C LEU A 12 -12.62 -16.73 -6.13
N LEU A 13 -11.72 -17.44 -5.46
CA LEU A 13 -10.83 -18.40 -6.10
C LEU A 13 -11.59 -19.60 -6.70
N ASP A 14 -12.79 -19.95 -6.20
CA ASP A 14 -13.61 -20.98 -6.83
C ASP A 14 -14.11 -20.55 -8.22
N TYR A 15 -14.38 -19.24 -8.43
CA TYR A 15 -14.69 -18.68 -9.75
C TYR A 15 -13.48 -18.64 -10.69
N ALA A 16 -12.23 -18.64 -10.17
CA ALA A 16 -11.03 -18.73 -10.99
C ALA A 16 -10.90 -20.09 -11.72
N GLY A 17 -11.52 -21.14 -11.20
CA GLY A 17 -11.53 -22.47 -11.82
C GLY A 17 -10.13 -23.03 -12.03
N SER A 18 -9.78 -23.38 -13.27
CA SER A 18 -8.44 -23.90 -13.66
C SER A 18 -7.32 -22.84 -13.55
N HIS A 19 -7.65 -21.56 -13.44
CA HIS A 19 -6.67 -20.48 -13.41
C HIS A 19 -6.19 -20.12 -12.00
N LYS A 20 -6.64 -20.83 -10.95
CA LYS A 20 -6.15 -20.66 -9.56
C LYS A 20 -4.61 -20.71 -9.47
N GLY A 21 -3.99 -21.62 -10.24
CA GLY A 21 -2.53 -21.75 -10.26
C GLY A 21 -1.81 -20.47 -10.71
N LEU A 22 -2.39 -19.74 -11.68
CA LEU A 22 -1.82 -18.47 -12.14
C LEU A 22 -1.90 -17.38 -11.06
N THR A 23 -3.00 -17.34 -10.29
CA THR A 23 -3.09 -16.41 -9.15
C THR A 23 -1.97 -16.68 -8.14
N PHE A 24 -1.81 -17.93 -7.69
CA PHE A 24 -0.76 -18.28 -6.74
C PHE A 24 0.65 -18.06 -7.29
N LEU A 25 0.89 -18.40 -8.57
CA LEU A 25 2.17 -18.12 -9.22
C LEU A 25 2.47 -16.63 -9.27
N GLY A 26 1.47 -15.80 -9.63
CA GLY A 26 1.61 -14.34 -9.64
C GLY A 26 1.94 -13.78 -8.26
N LEU A 27 1.27 -14.24 -7.20
CA LEU A 27 1.57 -13.85 -5.82
C LEU A 27 2.98 -14.26 -5.38
N ALA A 28 3.41 -15.47 -5.73
CA ALA A 28 4.77 -15.95 -5.43
C ALA A 28 5.82 -15.12 -6.16
N LEU A 29 5.60 -14.80 -7.44
CA LEU A 29 6.49 -13.95 -8.22
C LEU A 29 6.55 -12.52 -7.66
N SER A 30 5.42 -11.96 -7.21
CA SER A 30 5.37 -10.67 -6.53
C SER A 30 6.23 -10.70 -5.25
N ALA A 31 6.09 -11.72 -4.41
CA ALA A 31 6.91 -11.87 -3.21
C ALA A 31 8.41 -11.95 -3.52
N VAL A 32 8.79 -12.81 -4.50
CA VAL A 32 10.21 -12.98 -4.90
C VAL A 32 10.76 -11.68 -5.50
N SER A 33 9.97 -10.95 -6.30
CA SER A 33 10.40 -9.67 -6.86
C SER A 33 10.72 -8.64 -5.78
N MET A 34 9.91 -8.58 -4.70
CA MET A 34 10.17 -7.69 -3.56
C MET A 34 11.44 -8.06 -2.80
N LEU A 35 11.74 -9.35 -2.64
CA LEU A 35 13.02 -9.79 -2.06
C LEU A 35 14.21 -9.40 -2.95
N LEU A 36 14.09 -9.57 -4.26
CA LEU A 36 15.14 -9.17 -5.20
C LEU A 36 15.34 -7.66 -5.24
N SER A 37 14.30 -6.86 -5.04
CA SER A 37 14.40 -5.41 -4.95
C SER A 37 15.19 -4.92 -3.73
N MET A 38 15.35 -5.78 -2.69
CA MET A 38 16.18 -5.49 -1.52
C MET A 38 17.66 -5.84 -1.74
N ALA A 39 17.99 -6.74 -2.66
CA ALA A 39 19.36 -7.17 -2.92
C ALA A 39 20.32 -6.03 -3.34
N PRO A 40 19.93 -5.04 -4.16
CA PRO A 40 20.75 -3.88 -4.46
C PRO A 40 21.26 -3.13 -3.22
N TYR A 41 20.48 -3.05 -2.15
CA TYR A 41 20.91 -2.36 -0.91
C TYR A 41 22.01 -3.13 -0.20
N ILE A 42 22.01 -4.46 -0.25
CA ILE A 42 23.10 -5.30 0.25
C ILE A 42 24.35 -5.07 -0.59
N CYS A 43 24.22 -4.98 -1.91
CA CYS A 43 25.34 -4.69 -2.81
C CYS A 43 25.94 -3.30 -2.54
N ILE A 44 25.08 -2.28 -2.28
CA ILE A 44 25.53 -0.94 -1.90
C ILE A 44 26.28 -0.98 -0.57
N TRP A 45 25.81 -1.72 0.42
CA TRP A 45 26.50 -1.89 1.69
C TRP A 45 27.88 -2.54 1.50
N LEU A 46 27.99 -3.61 0.68
CA LEU A 46 29.25 -4.27 0.36
C LEU A 46 30.22 -3.32 -0.36
N ALA A 47 29.73 -2.54 -1.34
CA ALA A 47 30.52 -1.56 -2.04
C ALA A 47 31.01 -0.43 -1.12
N ALA A 48 30.15 0.06 -0.23
CA ALA A 48 30.52 1.08 0.76
C ALA A 48 31.57 0.56 1.75
N ARG A 49 31.43 -0.70 2.20
CA ARG A 49 32.40 -1.37 3.06
C ARG A 49 33.76 -1.44 2.43
N ASP A 50 33.86 -1.88 1.16
CA ASP A 50 35.11 -1.93 0.40
C ASP A 50 35.75 -0.56 0.26
N LEU A 51 34.97 0.47 -0.09
CA LEU A 51 35.44 1.85 -0.22
C LEU A 51 35.99 2.40 1.09
N ILE A 52 35.26 2.24 2.19
CA ILE A 52 35.69 2.75 3.50
C ILE A 52 36.93 2.02 4.02
N ALA A 53 37.03 0.70 3.75
CA ALA A 53 38.18 -0.09 4.19
C ALA A 53 39.51 0.29 3.56
N VAL A 54 39.49 0.82 2.32
CA VAL A 54 40.72 1.20 1.58
C VAL A 54 41.02 2.70 1.62
N ALA A 55 40.18 3.49 2.30
CA ALA A 55 40.37 4.94 2.39
C ALA A 55 41.76 5.29 2.99
N PRO A 56 42.46 6.30 2.47
CA PRO A 56 42.09 7.23 1.39
C PRO A 56 42.43 6.80 -0.04
N ASP A 57 42.96 5.59 -0.24
CA ASP A 57 43.41 5.09 -1.56
C ASP A 57 42.28 4.31 -2.26
N TRP A 58 41.33 5.05 -2.83
CA TRP A 58 40.14 4.51 -3.51
C TRP A 58 40.45 3.61 -4.72
N THR A 59 41.67 3.68 -5.26
CA THR A 59 42.08 2.85 -6.41
C THR A 59 42.19 1.37 -6.06
N LYS A 60 42.29 1.06 -4.77
CA LYS A 60 42.36 -0.31 -4.26
C LYS A 60 40.99 -0.99 -4.09
N ALA A 61 39.90 -0.26 -4.23
CA ALA A 61 38.54 -0.80 -4.13
C ALA A 61 38.14 -1.55 -5.41
N GLN A 62 38.64 -2.78 -5.58
CA GLN A 62 38.48 -3.55 -6.82
C GLN A 62 37.08 -4.14 -6.99
N SER A 63 36.35 -4.43 -5.90
CA SER A 63 35.06 -5.12 -5.93
C SER A 63 33.86 -4.20 -6.17
N VAL A 64 34.02 -2.88 -6.09
CA VAL A 64 32.91 -1.91 -6.19
C VAL A 64 32.18 -2.02 -7.52
N ALA A 65 32.90 -2.15 -8.64
CA ALA A 65 32.30 -2.32 -9.96
C ALA A 65 31.49 -3.62 -10.05
N GLN A 66 32.00 -4.70 -9.45
CA GLN A 66 31.29 -5.98 -9.38
C GLN A 66 30.00 -5.87 -8.59
N TYR A 67 30.01 -5.25 -7.42
CA TYR A 67 28.80 -5.01 -6.63
C TYR A 67 27.80 -4.09 -7.36
N GLY A 68 28.29 -3.10 -8.11
CA GLY A 68 27.44 -2.26 -8.95
C GLY A 68 26.70 -3.05 -10.02
N TRP A 69 27.42 -3.95 -10.75
CA TRP A 69 26.82 -4.82 -11.75
C TRP A 69 25.84 -5.84 -11.14
N LEU A 70 26.16 -6.39 -9.97
CA LEU A 70 25.24 -7.27 -9.23
C LEU A 70 23.98 -6.54 -8.80
N ALA A 71 24.10 -5.32 -8.25
CA ALA A 71 22.96 -4.49 -7.88
C ALA A 71 22.05 -4.22 -9.09
N PHE A 72 22.64 -3.87 -10.23
CA PHE A 72 21.91 -3.67 -11.47
C PHE A 72 21.19 -4.96 -11.93
N ALA A 73 21.89 -6.09 -11.91
CA ALA A 73 21.31 -7.37 -12.31
C ALA A 73 20.12 -7.77 -11.43
N PHE A 74 20.24 -7.61 -10.09
CA PHE A 74 19.15 -7.88 -9.16
C PHE A 74 17.97 -6.94 -9.36
N ALA A 75 18.21 -5.65 -9.59
CA ALA A 75 17.15 -4.68 -9.86
C ALA A 75 16.38 -5.03 -11.14
N VAL A 76 17.09 -5.34 -12.23
CA VAL A 76 16.47 -5.75 -13.50
C VAL A 76 15.70 -7.06 -13.35
N ALA A 77 16.29 -8.07 -12.68
CA ALA A 77 15.62 -9.34 -12.43
C ALA A 77 14.34 -9.14 -11.58
N GLY A 78 14.39 -8.29 -10.55
CA GLY A 78 13.23 -7.93 -9.74
C GLY A 78 12.10 -7.33 -10.58
N ILE A 79 12.40 -6.36 -11.45
CA ILE A 79 11.41 -5.73 -12.34
C ILE A 79 10.80 -6.77 -13.31
N ILE A 80 11.62 -7.64 -13.91
CA ILE A 80 11.13 -8.66 -14.83
C ILE A 80 10.19 -9.64 -14.10
N LEU A 81 10.55 -10.09 -12.90
CA LEU A 81 9.71 -11.00 -12.11
C LEU A 81 8.43 -10.33 -11.62
N TYR A 82 8.48 -9.04 -11.23
CA TYR A 82 7.29 -8.28 -10.88
C TYR A 82 6.33 -8.20 -12.06
N PHE A 83 6.83 -7.84 -13.23
CA PHE A 83 6.02 -7.78 -14.46
C PHE A 83 5.42 -9.14 -14.81
N ALA A 84 6.20 -10.23 -14.75
CA ALA A 84 5.71 -11.57 -14.98
C ALA A 84 4.63 -11.97 -13.97
N GLY A 85 4.80 -11.60 -12.70
CA GLY A 85 3.81 -11.80 -11.64
C GLY A 85 2.50 -11.08 -11.94
N LEU A 86 2.57 -9.79 -12.31
CA LEU A 86 1.40 -9.00 -12.70
C LEU A 86 0.68 -9.60 -13.92
N MET A 87 1.41 -10.06 -14.93
CA MET A 87 0.79 -10.72 -16.08
C MET A 87 0.01 -11.98 -15.67
N CYS A 88 0.55 -12.77 -14.74
CA CYS A 88 -0.14 -13.95 -14.22
C CYS A 88 -1.41 -13.58 -13.43
N THR A 89 -1.34 -12.57 -12.55
CA THR A 89 -2.51 -12.12 -11.77
C THR A 89 -3.58 -11.50 -12.65
N HIS A 90 -3.21 -10.66 -13.62
CA HIS A 90 -4.15 -10.08 -14.57
C HIS A 90 -4.86 -11.14 -15.42
N LEU A 91 -4.12 -12.11 -15.96
CA LEU A 91 -4.73 -13.18 -16.76
C LEU A 91 -5.73 -14.01 -15.92
N ALA A 92 -5.37 -14.33 -14.68
CA ALA A 92 -6.26 -15.02 -13.76
C ALA A 92 -7.50 -14.17 -13.40
N ALA A 93 -7.32 -12.87 -13.14
CA ALA A 93 -8.36 -11.93 -12.79
C ALA A 93 -9.39 -11.76 -13.92
N PHE A 94 -8.94 -11.54 -15.16
CA PHE A 94 -9.81 -11.44 -16.33
C PHE A 94 -10.65 -12.71 -16.54
N ARG A 95 -10.04 -13.88 -16.36
CA ARG A 95 -10.76 -15.16 -16.45
C ARG A 95 -11.79 -15.31 -15.34
N THR A 96 -11.43 -14.92 -14.12
CA THR A 96 -12.34 -14.95 -12.97
C THR A 96 -13.53 -14.01 -13.17
N ALA A 97 -13.29 -12.76 -13.57
CA ALA A 97 -14.33 -11.78 -13.88
C ALA A 97 -15.28 -12.27 -15.00
N SER A 98 -14.72 -12.86 -16.06
CA SER A 98 -15.50 -13.48 -17.14
C SER A 98 -16.37 -14.63 -16.63
N ASN A 99 -15.85 -15.48 -15.74
CA ASN A 99 -16.61 -16.60 -15.16
C ASN A 99 -17.71 -16.10 -14.23
N ILE A 100 -17.47 -15.06 -13.43
CA ILE A 100 -18.50 -14.42 -12.61
C ILE A 100 -19.64 -13.90 -13.47
N ARG A 101 -19.34 -13.17 -14.57
CA ARG A 101 -20.36 -12.69 -15.51
C ARG A 101 -21.17 -13.84 -16.09
N LYS A 102 -20.51 -14.88 -16.61
CA LYS A 102 -21.18 -16.06 -17.21
C LYS A 102 -22.05 -16.79 -16.23
N GLN A 103 -21.55 -17.08 -15.03
CA GLN A 103 -22.30 -17.82 -14.01
C GLN A 103 -23.43 -16.96 -13.44
N GLY A 104 -23.21 -15.64 -13.25
CA GLY A 104 -24.24 -14.70 -12.82
C GLY A 104 -25.39 -14.61 -13.81
N VAL A 105 -25.11 -14.45 -15.10
CA VAL A 105 -26.15 -14.46 -16.14
C VAL A 105 -26.88 -15.80 -16.18
N ALA A 106 -26.17 -16.92 -16.16
CA ALA A 106 -26.76 -18.24 -16.14
C ALA A 106 -27.66 -18.48 -14.90
N HIS A 107 -27.31 -17.87 -13.76
CA HIS A 107 -28.15 -17.92 -12.55
C HIS A 107 -29.42 -17.07 -12.71
N VAL A 108 -29.28 -15.84 -13.19
CA VAL A 108 -30.42 -14.92 -13.43
C VAL A 108 -31.41 -15.48 -14.46
N MET A 109 -30.92 -16.18 -15.49
CA MET A 109 -31.78 -16.82 -16.50
C MET A 109 -32.66 -17.92 -15.92
N LYS A 110 -32.37 -18.45 -14.73
CA LYS A 110 -33.20 -19.46 -14.04
C LYS A 110 -34.26 -18.81 -13.14
N ALA A 111 -34.26 -17.48 -13.00
CA ALA A 111 -35.24 -16.77 -12.19
C ALA A 111 -36.63 -16.79 -12.86
N PRO A 112 -37.74 -16.84 -12.08
CA PRO A 112 -39.09 -16.74 -12.63
C PRO A 112 -39.31 -15.35 -13.26
N LEU A 113 -40.23 -15.29 -14.26
CA LEU A 113 -40.51 -14.04 -14.98
C LEU A 113 -40.90 -12.88 -14.05
N GLY A 114 -41.67 -13.12 -13.01
CA GLY A 114 -42.07 -12.11 -12.04
C GLY A 114 -40.88 -11.47 -11.26
N PHE A 115 -39.71 -12.09 -11.26
CA PHE A 115 -38.50 -11.47 -10.71
C PHE A 115 -38.10 -10.21 -11.48
N PHE A 116 -38.33 -10.20 -12.80
CA PHE A 116 -37.97 -9.09 -13.67
C PHE A 116 -39.01 -7.95 -13.63
N ASP A 117 -40.20 -8.18 -13.11
CA ASP A 117 -41.20 -7.11 -12.91
C ASP A 117 -40.77 -6.11 -11.85
N SER A 118 -40.05 -6.58 -10.81
CA SER A 118 -39.52 -5.75 -9.71
C SER A 118 -38.06 -5.37 -9.87
N ASN A 119 -37.33 -6.05 -10.76
CA ASN A 119 -35.89 -5.86 -10.95
C ASN A 119 -35.55 -5.57 -12.42
N ALA A 120 -35.29 -4.31 -12.75
CA ALA A 120 -34.92 -3.92 -14.10
C ALA A 120 -33.66 -4.68 -14.57
N SER A 121 -33.71 -5.29 -15.74
CA SER A 121 -32.59 -6.05 -16.30
C SER A 121 -31.28 -5.26 -16.41
N GLY A 122 -31.39 -3.97 -16.72
CA GLY A 122 -30.25 -3.06 -16.74
C GLY A 122 -29.57 -2.87 -15.39
N LEU A 123 -30.36 -2.83 -14.29
CA LEU A 123 -29.83 -2.75 -12.93
C LEU A 123 -29.10 -4.04 -12.52
N ILE A 124 -29.68 -5.20 -12.85
CA ILE A 124 -29.05 -6.51 -12.58
C ILE A 124 -27.72 -6.62 -13.31
N ARG A 125 -27.71 -6.27 -14.60
CA ARG A 125 -26.50 -6.26 -15.41
C ARG A 125 -25.45 -5.32 -14.82
N GLY A 126 -25.83 -4.10 -14.48
CA GLY A 126 -24.91 -3.12 -13.90
C GLY A 126 -24.25 -3.61 -12.59
N ARG A 127 -25.04 -4.26 -11.70
CA ARG A 127 -24.51 -4.84 -10.45
C ARG A 127 -23.56 -6.00 -10.72
N LEU A 128 -23.89 -6.85 -11.69
CA LEU A 128 -23.04 -7.99 -12.05
C LEU A 128 -21.72 -7.55 -12.66
N ASP A 129 -21.78 -6.55 -13.56
CA ASP A 129 -20.58 -5.98 -14.20
C ASP A 129 -19.70 -5.27 -13.17
N ALA A 130 -20.27 -4.51 -12.22
CA ALA A 130 -19.54 -3.87 -11.14
C ALA A 130 -18.86 -4.90 -10.23
N ALA A 131 -19.58 -5.91 -9.75
CA ALA A 131 -19.01 -6.97 -8.91
C ALA A 131 -17.88 -7.74 -9.60
N ALA A 132 -18.01 -7.97 -10.92
CA ALA A 132 -16.96 -8.62 -11.70
C ALA A 132 -15.72 -7.72 -11.86
N ALA A 133 -15.89 -6.41 -12.05
CA ALA A 133 -14.80 -5.44 -12.14
C ALA A 133 -14.07 -5.27 -10.78
N ASP A 134 -14.82 -5.17 -9.68
CA ASP A 134 -14.24 -5.09 -8.34
C ASP A 134 -13.42 -6.34 -8.01
N THR A 135 -13.91 -7.53 -8.39
CA THR A 135 -13.17 -8.80 -8.22
C THR A 135 -11.91 -8.83 -9.08
N GLU A 136 -11.97 -8.30 -10.30
CA GLU A 136 -10.82 -8.19 -11.19
C GLU A 136 -9.73 -7.31 -10.58
N THR A 137 -10.08 -6.12 -10.09
CA THR A 137 -9.16 -5.21 -9.41
C THR A 137 -8.54 -5.85 -8.17
N LEU A 138 -9.34 -6.54 -7.36
CA LEU A 138 -8.86 -7.23 -6.16
C LEU A 138 -7.82 -8.30 -6.49
N LEU A 139 -8.08 -9.14 -7.49
CA LEU A 139 -7.20 -10.26 -7.86
C LEU A 139 -5.99 -9.83 -8.68
N ALA A 140 -6.15 -8.82 -9.55
CA ALA A 140 -5.08 -8.34 -10.42
C ALA A 140 -4.03 -7.53 -9.66
N HIS A 141 -4.46 -6.64 -8.78
CA HIS A 141 -3.60 -5.65 -8.10
C HIS A 141 -3.57 -5.86 -6.59
N ASN A 142 -4.69 -5.67 -5.90
CA ASN A 142 -4.70 -5.55 -4.44
C ASN A 142 -4.10 -6.77 -3.73
N LEU A 143 -4.37 -7.97 -4.22
CA LEU A 143 -3.87 -9.19 -3.59
C LEU A 143 -2.35 -9.35 -3.81
N ALA A 144 -1.85 -9.00 -5.00
CA ALA A 144 -0.42 -9.00 -5.30
C ALA A 144 0.32 -7.93 -4.50
N ASP A 145 -0.26 -6.74 -4.37
CA ASP A 145 0.29 -5.62 -3.61
C ASP A 145 0.34 -5.94 -2.11
N ILE A 146 -0.71 -6.54 -1.55
CA ILE A 146 -0.72 -6.97 -0.15
C ILE A 146 0.40 -7.99 0.12
N VAL A 147 0.52 -9.01 -0.71
CA VAL A 147 1.57 -10.04 -0.54
C VAL A 147 2.96 -9.43 -0.74
N GLY A 148 3.13 -8.58 -1.75
CA GLY A 148 4.37 -7.86 -2.00
C GLY A 148 4.76 -6.96 -0.82
N THR A 149 3.84 -6.16 -0.33
CA THR A 149 4.04 -5.25 0.81
C THR A 149 4.40 -6.02 2.08
N ILE A 150 3.67 -7.08 2.43
CA ILE A 150 4.00 -7.92 3.60
C ILE A 150 5.41 -8.49 3.46
N THR A 151 5.77 -9.01 2.28
CA THR A 151 7.10 -9.55 2.01
C THR A 151 8.17 -8.47 2.16
N LEU A 152 7.93 -7.29 1.61
CA LEU A 152 8.82 -6.13 1.73
C LEU A 152 9.04 -5.74 3.19
N PHE A 153 7.96 -5.61 3.98
CA PHE A 153 8.08 -5.30 5.41
C PHE A 153 8.89 -6.33 6.19
N ILE A 154 8.66 -7.62 5.94
CA ILE A 154 9.44 -8.69 6.57
C ILE A 154 10.90 -8.59 6.17
N ALA A 155 11.20 -8.39 4.89
CA ALA A 155 12.56 -8.23 4.39
C ALA A 155 13.25 -7.01 5.01
N MET A 156 12.55 -5.88 5.11
CA MET A 156 13.05 -4.67 5.76
C MET A 156 13.36 -4.89 7.24
N LEU A 157 12.47 -5.56 7.99
CA LEU A 157 12.72 -5.91 9.39
C LEU A 157 13.97 -6.77 9.55
N VAL A 158 14.12 -7.79 8.71
CA VAL A 158 15.31 -8.64 8.72
C VAL A 158 16.57 -7.83 8.42
N MET A 159 16.53 -6.99 7.38
CA MET A 159 17.66 -6.13 7.00
C MET A 159 18.04 -5.16 8.12
N MET A 160 17.06 -4.59 8.82
CA MET A 160 17.30 -3.69 9.95
C MET A 160 18.02 -4.37 11.12
N LEU A 161 17.85 -5.67 11.30
CA LEU A 161 18.42 -6.39 12.44
C LEU A 161 19.72 -7.14 12.14
N VAL A 162 20.00 -7.44 10.85
CA VAL A 162 21.12 -8.31 10.45
C VAL A 162 22.48 -7.62 10.52
N PHE A 163 22.59 -6.36 10.10
CA PHE A 163 23.89 -5.66 10.01
C PHE A 163 24.37 -5.14 11.38
N ASP A 164 23.54 -4.39 12.06
CA ASP A 164 23.74 -3.97 13.46
C ASP A 164 22.35 -3.80 14.12
N TRP A 165 21.98 -4.78 14.96
CA TRP A 165 20.67 -4.78 15.59
C TRP A 165 20.41 -3.54 16.47
N ARG A 166 21.48 -2.88 17.01
CA ARG A 166 21.35 -1.71 17.88
C ARG A 166 20.96 -0.46 17.06
N MET A 167 21.64 -0.24 15.92
CA MET A 167 21.27 0.83 14.98
C MET A 167 19.92 0.54 14.33
N GLY A 168 19.67 -0.73 13.98
CA GLY A 168 18.40 -1.18 13.44
C GLY A 168 17.24 -0.98 14.42
N ALA A 169 17.43 -1.27 15.70
CA ALA A 169 16.42 -1.03 16.73
C ALA A 169 16.10 0.47 16.90
N ALA A 170 17.10 1.35 16.77
CA ALA A 170 16.88 2.79 16.81
C ALA A 170 16.00 3.26 15.62
N CYS A 171 16.25 2.77 14.42
CA CYS A 171 15.43 3.07 13.25
C CYS A 171 14.01 2.48 13.38
N LEU A 172 13.89 1.23 13.87
CA LEU A 172 12.59 0.60 14.09
C LEU A 172 11.75 1.32 15.16
N LEU A 173 12.38 1.92 16.17
CA LEU A 173 11.67 2.72 17.17
C LEU A 173 10.96 3.91 16.50
N ALA A 174 11.61 4.59 15.57
CA ALA A 174 10.99 5.67 14.80
C ALA A 174 9.79 5.16 13.99
N ALA A 175 9.94 4.03 13.30
CA ALA A 175 8.86 3.41 12.53
C ALA A 175 7.67 3.01 13.41
N VAL A 176 7.92 2.43 14.58
CA VAL A 176 6.85 2.04 15.54
C VAL A 176 6.09 3.27 16.05
N ILE A 177 6.79 4.35 16.41
CA ILE A 177 6.13 5.59 16.85
C ILE A 177 5.24 6.14 15.73
N SER A 178 5.75 6.15 14.52
CA SER A 178 5.02 6.60 13.33
C SER A 178 3.75 5.78 13.06
N ILE A 179 3.87 4.45 13.07
CA ILE A 179 2.74 3.53 12.88
C ILE A 179 1.69 3.73 13.98
N VAL A 180 2.09 3.82 15.24
CA VAL A 180 1.18 4.05 16.38
C VAL A 180 0.46 5.40 16.22
N ALA A 181 1.17 6.45 15.79
CA ALA A 181 0.58 7.75 15.52
C ALA A 181 -0.49 7.66 14.41
N MET A 182 -0.18 6.99 13.29
CA MET A 182 -1.12 6.82 12.17
C MET A 182 -2.36 6.03 12.57
N PHE A 183 -2.19 4.91 13.29
CA PHE A 183 -3.34 4.14 13.78
C PHE A 183 -4.21 4.91 14.77
N SER A 184 -3.66 5.88 15.49
CA SER A 184 -4.43 6.72 16.42
C SER A 184 -5.52 7.54 15.73
N MET A 185 -5.35 7.88 14.44
CA MET A 185 -6.35 8.62 13.66
C MET A 185 -7.60 7.77 13.35
N MET A 186 -7.43 6.45 13.20
CA MET A 186 -8.49 5.56 12.73
C MET A 186 -9.27 4.89 13.88
N GLY A 187 -8.69 4.82 15.09
CA GLY A 187 -9.20 4.01 16.19
C GLY A 187 -9.88 4.80 17.31
N GLY A 188 -10.55 4.08 18.21
CA GLY A 188 -11.08 4.59 19.45
C GLY A 188 -12.13 5.70 19.27
N LYS A 189 -11.93 6.82 19.96
CA LYS A 189 -12.85 7.97 19.91
C LYS A 189 -12.92 8.64 18.51
N ASN A 190 -11.83 8.53 17.74
CA ASN A 190 -11.70 9.16 16.43
C ASN A 190 -12.48 8.41 15.33
N ALA A 191 -12.77 7.13 15.52
CA ALA A 191 -13.56 6.34 14.58
C ALA A 191 -14.95 6.93 14.31
N LYS A 192 -15.59 7.55 15.33
CA LYS A 192 -16.89 8.22 15.16
C LYS A 192 -16.77 9.45 14.27
N ILE A 193 -15.75 10.28 14.50
CA ILE A 193 -15.52 11.51 13.71
C ILE A 193 -15.16 11.15 12.27
N LEU A 194 -14.35 10.12 12.06
CA LEU A 194 -14.05 9.58 10.73
C LEU A 194 -15.33 9.11 10.01
N ALA A 195 -16.22 8.40 10.71
CA ALA A 195 -17.49 7.95 10.15
C ALA A 195 -18.42 9.16 9.79
N GLU A 196 -18.45 10.20 10.62
CA GLU A 196 -19.21 11.43 10.34
C GLU A 196 -18.64 12.18 9.11
N TYR A 197 -17.32 12.25 8.98
CA TYR A 197 -16.65 12.81 7.81
C TYR A 197 -16.99 11.99 6.53
N GLN A 198 -16.89 10.66 6.58
CA GLN A 198 -17.25 9.81 5.44
C GLN A 198 -18.72 9.95 5.05
N ALA A 199 -19.63 9.98 6.04
CA ALA A 199 -21.04 10.21 5.78
C ALA A 199 -21.34 11.59 5.16
N ALA A 200 -20.56 12.62 5.50
CA ALA A 200 -20.67 13.95 4.86
C ALA A 200 -20.14 13.91 3.41
N LEU A 201 -19.06 13.16 3.15
CA LEU A 201 -18.53 12.95 1.80
C LEU A 201 -19.55 12.23 0.89
N ASP A 202 -20.24 11.24 1.41
CA ASP A 202 -21.33 10.56 0.68
C ASP A 202 -22.49 11.52 0.38
N ARG A 203 -22.87 12.36 1.36
CA ARG A 203 -23.95 13.36 1.16
C ARG A 203 -23.60 14.40 0.10
N ILE A 204 -22.38 14.97 0.12
CA ILE A 204 -21.98 15.95 -0.89
C ILE A 204 -21.91 15.33 -2.28
N THR A 205 -21.43 14.10 -2.40
CA THR A 205 -21.36 13.35 -3.66
C THR A 205 -22.75 13.10 -4.24
N LYS A 206 -23.71 12.71 -3.37
CA LYS A 206 -25.11 12.51 -3.76
C LYS A 206 -25.76 13.82 -4.18
N ALA A 207 -25.65 14.87 -3.35
CA ALA A 207 -26.24 16.19 -3.63
C ALA A 207 -25.66 16.82 -4.91
N GLY A 208 -24.36 16.67 -5.15
CA GLY A 208 -23.70 17.12 -6.38
C GLY A 208 -24.22 16.37 -7.62
N THR A 209 -24.40 15.07 -7.52
CA THR A 209 -24.98 14.27 -8.61
C THR A 209 -26.44 14.68 -8.92
N GLU A 210 -27.26 14.89 -7.88
CA GLU A 210 -28.65 15.33 -8.02
C GLU A 210 -28.70 16.75 -8.61
N TYR A 211 -27.81 17.64 -8.17
CA TYR A 211 -27.69 19.00 -8.71
C TYR A 211 -27.39 18.99 -10.21
N VAL A 212 -26.36 18.24 -10.64
CA VAL A 212 -25.98 18.14 -12.06
C VAL A 212 -27.12 17.57 -12.89
N ARG A 213 -27.81 16.53 -12.42
CA ARG A 213 -28.99 15.96 -13.11
C ARG A 213 -30.18 16.92 -13.16
N GLY A 214 -30.32 17.79 -12.17
CA GLY A 214 -31.39 18.78 -12.08
C GLY A 214 -31.16 20.04 -12.94
N ILE A 215 -29.93 20.33 -13.39
CA ILE A 215 -29.61 21.54 -14.17
C ILE A 215 -30.54 21.75 -15.40
N PRO A 216 -30.84 20.75 -16.24
CA PRO A 216 -31.75 20.94 -17.36
C PRO A 216 -33.15 21.36 -16.94
N VAL A 217 -33.70 20.79 -15.86
CA VAL A 217 -35.02 21.11 -15.32
C VAL A 217 -35.04 22.52 -14.75
N VAL A 218 -34.01 22.88 -13.98
CA VAL A 218 -33.85 24.25 -13.42
C VAL A 218 -33.76 25.28 -14.53
N LYS A 219 -33.04 25.00 -15.62
CA LYS A 219 -32.94 25.89 -16.79
C LYS A 219 -34.28 26.08 -17.51
N ILE A 220 -35.10 25.03 -17.66
CA ILE A 220 -36.39 25.09 -18.35
C ILE A 220 -37.39 25.85 -17.53
N PHE A 221 -37.44 25.65 -16.21
CA PHE A 221 -38.43 26.28 -15.32
C PHE A 221 -37.94 27.55 -14.65
N GLN A 222 -36.75 28.04 -14.95
CA GLN A 222 -36.12 29.25 -14.38
C GLN A 222 -36.11 29.27 -12.84
N GLN A 223 -36.14 28.12 -12.19
CA GLN A 223 -36.11 27.98 -10.74
C GLN A 223 -34.71 27.65 -10.24
N THR A 224 -34.04 28.63 -9.62
CA THR A 224 -32.62 28.49 -9.25
C THR A 224 -32.37 28.20 -7.77
N VAL A 225 -33.34 28.27 -6.87
CA VAL A 225 -33.04 28.48 -5.44
C VAL A 225 -33.00 27.18 -4.61
N TYR A 226 -33.88 26.24 -4.85
CA TYR A 226 -34.03 25.10 -3.93
C TYR A 226 -33.00 23.96 -4.13
N SER A 227 -32.66 23.60 -5.36
CA SER A 227 -31.64 22.55 -5.64
C SER A 227 -30.23 23.03 -5.28
N PHE A 228 -29.97 24.34 -5.40
CA PHE A 228 -28.71 24.94 -5.00
C PHE A 228 -28.53 24.96 -3.47
N LYS A 229 -29.60 25.22 -2.72
CA LYS A 229 -29.53 25.27 -1.25
C LYS A 229 -29.15 23.94 -0.64
N ALA A 230 -29.75 22.85 -1.06
CA ALA A 230 -29.41 21.51 -0.55
C ALA A 230 -27.96 21.10 -0.86
N PHE A 231 -27.45 21.48 -2.02
CA PHE A 231 -26.05 21.25 -2.37
C PHE A 231 -25.11 22.15 -1.56
N GLN A 232 -25.46 23.40 -1.36
CA GLN A 232 -24.70 24.33 -0.53
C GLN A 232 -24.62 23.84 0.93
N GLU A 233 -25.74 23.41 1.52
CA GLU A 233 -25.77 22.83 2.86
C GLU A 233 -24.89 21.57 2.97
N ALA A 234 -24.88 20.75 1.94
CA ALA A 234 -23.99 19.56 1.89
C ALA A 234 -22.50 19.94 1.79
N ILE A 235 -22.16 21.02 1.08
CA ILE A 235 -20.79 21.57 1.01
C ILE A 235 -20.36 22.09 2.39
N GLU A 236 -21.20 22.88 3.05
CA GLU A 236 -20.90 23.45 4.37
C GLU A 236 -20.76 22.37 5.45
N ASP A 237 -21.65 21.37 5.46
CA ASP A 237 -21.56 20.20 6.36
C ASP A 237 -20.28 19.40 6.13
N TYR A 238 -19.93 19.14 4.86
CA TYR A 238 -18.67 18.45 4.51
C TYR A 238 -17.44 19.26 4.90
N SER A 239 -17.42 20.57 4.57
CA SER A 239 -16.30 21.46 4.91
C SER A 239 -16.04 21.49 6.41
N THR A 240 -17.08 21.68 7.21
CA THR A 240 -16.96 21.69 8.68
C THR A 240 -16.43 20.39 9.24
N LYS A 241 -16.92 19.24 8.76
CA LYS A 241 -16.48 17.93 9.23
C LYS A 241 -15.09 17.55 8.73
N ALA A 242 -14.76 17.94 7.50
CA ALA A 242 -13.43 17.74 6.93
C ALA A 242 -12.39 18.57 7.70
N GLU A 243 -12.68 19.82 8.00
CA GLU A 243 -11.82 20.69 8.79
C GLU A 243 -11.61 20.15 10.21
N HIS A 244 -12.70 19.76 10.89
CA HIS A 244 -12.61 19.14 12.21
C HIS A 244 -11.78 17.86 12.21
N TYR A 245 -12.02 16.95 11.25
CA TYR A 245 -11.23 15.73 11.13
C TYR A 245 -9.76 16.02 10.84
N GLN A 246 -9.48 16.91 9.88
CA GLN A 246 -8.11 17.23 9.48
C GLN A 246 -7.35 18.02 10.55
N ALA A 247 -7.94 19.07 11.12
CA ALA A 247 -7.27 19.95 12.07
C ALA A 247 -7.11 19.33 13.46
N ASP A 248 -8.15 18.67 13.97
CA ASP A 248 -8.18 18.21 15.36
C ASP A 248 -7.68 16.77 15.52
N ILE A 249 -7.83 15.93 14.47
CA ILE A 249 -7.48 14.51 14.55
C ILE A 249 -6.25 14.16 13.75
N CYS A 250 -6.17 14.59 12.48
CA CYS A 250 -5.10 14.14 11.58
C CYS A 250 -3.80 14.92 11.75
N ARG A 251 -3.87 16.22 12.01
CA ARG A 251 -2.71 17.13 12.02
C ARG A 251 -1.58 16.66 12.92
N THR A 252 -1.86 16.31 14.17
CA THR A 252 -0.82 15.91 15.13
C THR A 252 -0.22 14.54 14.79
N PRO A 253 -0.99 13.47 14.54
CA PRO A 253 -0.44 12.19 14.14
C PRO A 253 0.33 12.24 12.80
N GLN A 254 -0.15 13.00 11.82
CA GLN A 254 0.55 13.20 10.55
C GLN A 254 1.88 13.94 10.74
N SER A 255 1.91 14.96 11.62
CA SER A 255 3.16 15.65 11.94
C SER A 255 4.17 14.73 12.63
N ILE A 256 3.70 13.86 13.54
CA ILE A 256 4.54 12.84 14.18
C ILE A 256 5.04 11.85 13.12
N ASN A 257 4.16 11.32 12.28
CA ASN A 257 4.54 10.42 11.19
C ASN A 257 5.63 11.05 10.32
N LEU A 258 5.42 12.25 9.81
CA LEU A 258 6.38 12.96 8.98
C LEU A 258 7.72 13.16 9.70
N THR A 259 7.70 13.60 10.96
CA THR A 259 8.92 13.84 11.75
C THR A 259 9.74 12.57 11.94
N PHE A 260 9.10 11.43 12.23
CA PHE A 260 9.80 10.20 12.57
C PHE A 260 10.10 9.30 11.37
N THR A 261 9.32 9.37 10.29
CA THR A 261 9.62 8.62 9.06
C THR A 261 10.66 9.32 8.20
N GLU A 262 10.53 10.64 7.99
CA GLU A 262 11.52 11.42 7.24
C GLU A 262 12.75 11.76 8.08
N GLY A 263 12.56 11.84 9.40
CA GLY A 263 13.61 12.13 10.38
C GLY A 263 14.10 10.90 11.15
N ALA A 264 14.20 9.70 10.53
CA ALA A 264 14.73 8.51 11.19
C ALA A 264 16.13 8.73 11.82
N PHE A 265 16.86 9.72 11.35
CA PHE A 265 18.08 10.24 11.97
C PHE A 265 17.89 10.71 13.42
N VAL A 266 16.69 11.05 13.85
CA VAL A 266 16.40 11.49 15.23
C VAL A 266 16.85 10.45 16.25
N PHE A 267 16.72 9.17 15.98
CA PHE A 267 17.19 8.10 16.85
C PHE A 267 18.50 7.49 16.38
N LEU A 268 18.74 7.41 15.08
CA LEU A 268 19.95 6.82 14.50
C LEU A 268 21.21 7.59 14.91
N VAL A 269 21.21 8.94 14.82
CA VAL A 269 22.39 9.76 15.15
C VAL A 269 22.74 9.65 16.64
N PRO A 270 21.82 9.84 17.59
CA PRO A 270 22.13 9.63 19.00
C PRO A 270 22.61 8.20 19.32
N ALA A 271 21.99 7.19 18.71
CA ALA A 271 22.40 5.80 18.89
C ALA A 271 23.83 5.59 18.35
N ALA A 272 24.15 6.11 17.19
CA ALA A 272 25.48 6.03 16.59
C ALA A 272 26.51 6.74 17.45
N LEU A 273 26.24 7.94 17.95
CA LEU A 273 27.13 8.66 18.87
C LEU A 273 27.40 7.90 20.17
N PHE A 274 26.39 7.22 20.70
CA PHE A 274 26.53 6.37 21.89
C PHE A 274 27.38 5.12 21.61
N LEU A 275 27.26 4.53 20.41
CA LEU A 275 27.98 3.31 20.02
C LEU A 275 29.41 3.56 19.52
N ALA A 276 29.70 4.76 19.01
CA ALA A 276 30.97 5.11 18.40
C ALA A 276 32.19 4.87 19.30
N PRO A 277 32.21 5.23 20.61
CA PRO A 277 33.36 4.98 21.47
C PRO A 277 33.68 3.49 21.61
N GLY A 278 32.64 2.64 21.67
CA GLY A 278 32.81 1.19 21.72
C GLY A 278 33.39 0.61 20.43
N ALA A 279 32.94 1.08 19.29
CA ALA A 279 33.46 0.68 17.98
C ALA A 279 34.94 1.12 17.78
N LEU A 280 35.28 2.32 18.22
CA LEU A 280 36.66 2.83 18.22
C LEU A 280 37.57 1.98 19.12
N ALA A 281 37.11 1.65 20.34
CA ALA A 281 37.87 0.84 21.26
C ALA A 281 38.07 -0.59 20.75
N ALA A 282 37.10 -1.13 20.00
CA ALA A 282 37.18 -2.44 19.36
C ALA A 282 38.02 -2.46 18.08
N GLY A 283 38.44 -1.30 17.56
CA GLY A 283 39.19 -1.20 16.30
C GLY A 283 38.34 -1.43 15.04
N ASP A 284 37.02 -1.53 15.14
CA ASP A 284 36.07 -1.74 14.02
C ASP A 284 35.35 -0.46 13.60
N PHE A 285 36.13 0.59 13.40
CA PHE A 285 35.57 1.87 12.94
C PHE A 285 35.01 1.79 11.52
N THR A 286 35.65 1.01 10.65
CA THR A 286 35.20 0.79 9.26
C THR A 286 33.82 0.15 9.22
N GLY A 287 33.61 -0.94 9.96
CA GLY A 287 32.30 -1.59 10.05
C GLY A 287 31.23 -0.67 10.64
N PHE A 288 31.57 0.08 11.68
CA PHE A 288 30.67 1.04 12.31
C PHE A 288 30.21 2.13 11.31
N VAL A 289 31.15 2.79 10.60
CA VAL A 289 30.81 3.84 9.62
C VAL A 289 30.01 3.28 8.44
N THR A 290 30.36 2.07 7.97
CA THR A 290 29.62 1.40 6.90
C THR A 290 28.18 1.12 7.31
N ASN A 291 27.97 0.58 8.52
CA ASN A 291 26.65 0.30 9.03
C ASN A 291 25.86 1.59 9.25
N PHE A 292 26.47 2.63 9.81
CA PHE A 292 25.80 3.92 9.98
C PHE A 292 25.36 4.50 8.63
N ALA A 293 26.24 4.52 7.63
CA ALA A 293 25.89 5.01 6.29
C ALA A 293 24.77 4.18 5.65
N PHE A 294 24.81 2.86 5.83
CA PHE A 294 23.74 1.96 5.36
C PHE A 294 22.40 2.30 5.99
N TYR A 295 22.33 2.39 7.32
CA TYR A 295 21.08 2.73 8.01
C TYR A 295 20.61 4.14 7.69
N ALA A 296 21.50 5.09 7.47
CA ALA A 296 21.15 6.44 7.05
C ALA A 296 20.43 6.44 5.69
N VAL A 297 20.94 5.69 4.71
CA VAL A 297 20.32 5.56 3.38
C VAL A 297 19.07 4.68 3.45
N PHE A 298 19.15 3.55 4.14
CA PHE A 298 18.06 2.57 4.19
C PHE A 298 16.84 3.08 4.98
N SER A 299 17.03 3.90 6.01
CA SER A 299 15.94 4.50 6.77
C SER A 299 15.10 5.48 5.93
N ALA A 300 15.69 6.11 4.92
CA ALA A 300 14.94 6.96 3.98
C ALA A 300 13.92 6.16 3.14
N ILE A 301 14.14 4.85 2.95
CA ILE A 301 13.21 3.98 2.21
C ILE A 301 11.98 3.63 3.05
N ILE A 302 12.14 3.56 4.38
CA ILE A 302 11.02 3.34 5.30
C ILE A 302 9.98 4.46 5.12
N SER A 303 10.44 5.71 4.97
CA SER A 303 9.58 6.86 4.71
C SER A 303 8.70 6.64 3.48
N THR A 304 9.28 6.21 2.37
CA THR A 304 8.53 5.99 1.12
C THR A 304 7.60 4.76 1.16
N ALA A 305 7.86 3.81 2.03
CA ALA A 305 7.03 2.61 2.19
C ALA A 305 5.86 2.81 3.18
N LEU A 306 5.95 3.82 4.07
CA LEU A 306 4.93 4.17 5.07
C LEU A 306 4.09 5.41 4.68
N ALA A 307 4.48 6.14 3.63
CA ALA A 307 3.71 7.25 3.06
C ALA A 307 2.64 6.77 2.11
#